data_b8b50d1111d3af2281591a5691b9c830
#
_entry.id   b8b50d1111d3af2281591a5691b9c830
#
_cell.length_a   1.000
_cell.length_b   1.000
_cell.length_c   1.000
_cell.angle_alpha   90.00
_cell.angle_beta   90.00
_cell.angle_gamma   90.00
#
_symmetry.space_group_name_H-M   'P 1'
#
loop_
_entity.id
_entity.type
_entity.pdbx_description
1 polymer ?
#
loop_
_entity_poly.entity_id
_entity_poly.type
_entity_poly.pdbx_seq_one_letter_code
_entity_poly.pdbx_strand_id
1 'polypeptide(L)'
;VDRSRGLGDVYKRQPEGEIGEVAIKSQSNMLGYWKNDDATKECMNAQGWFKSGDMGKFEGPFLYIVDRIKDMVIRGGENIACPEVENAIYDHPDVLEASVFGIPDERLGEILCSAIFLRDGSDLDKDSLTEFLSNKLAAFKIPVVVKFLDSNLPLVASGKFDKPALRKMFIEG
;
A
#
# COMPACT_ATOMS: atom_id res chain seq x y z
N VAL A 1 3.78 2.40 -26.00
CA VAL A 1 3.04 2.06 -24.76
C VAL A 1 2.03 3.16 -24.51
N ASP A 2 0.76 2.85 -24.60
CA ASP A 2 -0.29 3.81 -24.25
C ASP A 2 -0.48 3.80 -22.74
N ARG A 3 -0.56 5.00 -22.14
CA ARG A 3 -0.26 5.24 -20.72
C ARG A 3 -1.51 5.24 -19.84
N SER A 4 -1.38 5.03 -18.56
CA SER A 4 -2.34 4.80 -17.48
C SER A 4 -3.76 5.38 -17.64
N ARG A 5 -4.76 4.66 -17.11
CA ARG A 5 -6.16 5.12 -17.05
C ARG A 5 -6.78 4.71 -15.73
N GLY A 6 -7.45 5.64 -15.06
CA GLY A 6 -7.99 5.44 -13.72
C GLY A 6 -9.32 4.70 -13.66
N LEU A 7 -9.66 4.26 -12.47
CA LEU A 7 -10.93 3.61 -12.12
C LEU A 7 -12.06 4.64 -12.02
N GLY A 8 -13.04 4.42 -12.79
CA GLY A 8 -14.32 5.09 -12.83
C GLY A 8 -14.92 4.75 -14.17
N ASP A 9 -16.17 4.42 -14.27
CA ASP A 9 -16.87 3.96 -15.47
C ASP A 9 -16.02 3.90 -16.74
N VAL A 10 -15.60 2.71 -17.12
CA VAL A 10 -14.97 2.36 -18.39
C VAL A 10 -13.72 3.18 -18.74
N TYR A 11 -12.57 2.86 -18.11
CA TYR A 11 -11.22 3.28 -18.56
C TYR A 11 -11.06 4.79 -18.85
N LYS A 12 -11.53 5.65 -17.96
CA LYS A 12 -11.24 7.07 -18.01
C LYS A 12 -9.80 7.32 -17.61
N ARG A 13 -9.09 8.09 -18.46
CA ARG A 13 -7.74 8.55 -18.11
C ARG A 13 -7.84 9.52 -16.94
N GLN A 14 -7.05 9.31 -15.89
CA GLN A 14 -6.91 10.29 -14.82
C GLN A 14 -6.15 11.53 -15.31
N PRO A 15 -6.47 12.73 -14.81
CA PRO A 15 -5.66 13.90 -14.98
C PRO A 15 -4.20 13.66 -14.55
N GLU A 16 -3.29 14.46 -15.09
CA GLU A 16 -1.89 14.44 -14.68
C GLU A 16 -1.76 14.78 -13.19
N GLY A 17 -0.94 14.02 -12.46
CA GLY A 17 -0.74 14.17 -11.02
C GLY A 17 -1.77 13.41 -10.16
N GLU A 18 -2.90 13.00 -10.72
CA GLU A 18 -3.87 12.19 -9.99
C GLU A 18 -3.49 10.70 -9.97
N ILE A 19 -3.80 10.05 -8.83
CA ILE A 19 -3.52 8.62 -8.65
C ILE A 19 -4.63 7.80 -9.30
N GLY A 20 -4.24 6.80 -10.09
CA GLY A 20 -5.15 5.84 -10.71
C GLY A 20 -4.51 4.47 -10.91
N GLU A 21 -5.35 3.46 -11.21
CA GLU A 21 -4.83 2.13 -11.55
C GLU A 21 -4.04 2.17 -12.86
N VAL A 22 -2.85 1.59 -12.84
CA VAL A 22 -2.00 1.47 -14.02
C VAL A 22 -2.54 0.38 -14.93
N ALA A 23 -2.99 0.77 -16.12
CA ALA A 23 -3.40 -0.15 -17.17
C ALA A 23 -2.39 -0.15 -18.33
N ILE A 24 -2.06 -1.33 -18.83
CA ILE A 24 -1.02 -1.54 -19.85
C ILE A 24 -1.67 -2.13 -21.10
N LYS A 25 -1.34 -1.58 -22.27
CA LYS A 25 -1.68 -2.17 -23.54
C LYS A 25 -0.42 -2.33 -24.38
N SER A 26 -0.08 -3.58 -24.69
CA SER A 26 1.14 -3.93 -25.42
C SER A 26 0.93 -5.26 -26.17
N GLN A 27 1.70 -5.48 -27.21
CA GLN A 27 1.77 -6.79 -27.89
C GLN A 27 2.42 -7.86 -26.98
N SER A 28 3.14 -7.43 -25.93
CA SER A 28 3.77 -8.32 -24.95
C SER A 28 2.85 -8.69 -23.79
N ASN A 29 1.60 -8.20 -23.76
CA ASN A 29 0.66 -8.61 -22.74
C ASN A 29 0.40 -10.11 -22.84
N MET A 30 0.21 -10.75 -21.68
CA MET A 30 -0.23 -12.15 -21.63
C MET A 30 -1.56 -12.33 -22.38
N LEU A 31 -1.81 -13.52 -22.90
CA LEU A 31 -3.10 -13.88 -23.49
C LEU A 31 -4.18 -14.11 -22.43
N GLY A 32 -3.79 -14.50 -21.22
CA GLY A 32 -4.66 -14.77 -20.10
C GLY A 32 -4.01 -15.67 -19.06
N TYR A 33 -4.69 -15.90 -17.95
CA TYR A 33 -4.28 -16.88 -16.94
C TYR A 33 -4.61 -18.30 -17.40
N TRP A 34 -3.67 -19.21 -17.24
CA TRP A 34 -3.84 -20.59 -17.63
C TRP A 34 -5.01 -21.25 -16.90
N LYS A 35 -6.01 -21.74 -17.66
CA LYS A 35 -7.23 -22.39 -17.13
C LYS A 35 -8.01 -21.55 -16.09
N ASN A 36 -7.94 -20.21 -16.20
CA ASN A 36 -8.65 -19.31 -15.31
C ASN A 36 -9.18 -18.09 -16.09
N ASP A 37 -10.28 -18.34 -16.81
CA ASP A 37 -10.91 -17.33 -17.67
C ASP A 37 -11.52 -16.18 -16.86
N ASP A 38 -11.99 -16.45 -15.64
CA ASP A 38 -12.60 -15.42 -14.80
C ASP A 38 -11.56 -14.42 -14.32
N ALA A 39 -10.41 -14.87 -13.80
CA ALA A 39 -9.30 -13.98 -13.46
C ALA A 39 -8.78 -13.22 -14.69
N THR A 40 -8.83 -13.84 -15.89
CA THR A 40 -8.45 -13.15 -17.13
C THR A 40 -9.42 -12.01 -17.45
N LYS A 41 -10.73 -12.24 -17.34
CA LYS A 41 -11.76 -11.21 -17.58
C LYS A 41 -11.70 -10.06 -16.56
N GLU A 42 -11.33 -10.35 -15.31
CA GLU A 42 -11.18 -9.34 -14.27
C GLU A 42 -10.03 -8.37 -14.57
N CYS A 43 -8.90 -8.88 -15.06
CA CYS A 43 -7.70 -8.08 -15.27
C CYS A 43 -7.54 -7.57 -16.71
N MET A 44 -8.28 -8.09 -17.70
CA MET A 44 -8.14 -7.71 -19.10
C MET A 44 -9.49 -7.36 -19.72
N ASN A 45 -9.57 -6.18 -20.34
CA ASN A 45 -10.79 -5.80 -21.03
C ASN A 45 -10.83 -6.26 -22.50
N ALA A 46 -12.00 -6.12 -23.13
CA ALA A 46 -12.21 -6.49 -24.54
C ALA A 46 -11.33 -5.71 -25.54
N GLN A 47 -10.78 -4.55 -25.14
CA GLN A 47 -9.88 -3.76 -25.97
C GLN A 47 -8.40 -4.13 -25.76
N GLY A 48 -8.08 -5.13 -24.94
CA GLY A 48 -6.72 -5.63 -24.69
C GLY A 48 -5.91 -4.77 -23.70
N TRP A 49 -6.58 -4.00 -22.83
CA TRP A 49 -5.95 -3.35 -21.71
C TRP A 49 -5.86 -4.30 -20.52
N PHE A 50 -4.65 -4.44 -20.00
CA PHE A 50 -4.34 -5.21 -18.80
C PHE A 50 -4.26 -4.29 -17.58
N LYS A 51 -5.06 -4.55 -16.56
CA LYS A 51 -5.01 -3.90 -15.25
C LYS A 51 -3.89 -4.53 -14.44
N SER A 52 -2.90 -3.73 -14.05
CA SER A 52 -1.74 -4.25 -13.31
C SER A 52 -2.04 -4.54 -11.83
N GLY A 53 -3.09 -3.91 -11.30
CA GLY A 53 -3.35 -3.90 -9.86
C GLY A 53 -2.43 -2.96 -9.09
N ASP A 54 -1.59 -2.19 -9.79
CA ASP A 54 -0.73 -1.18 -9.19
C ASP A 54 -1.38 0.21 -9.36
N MET A 55 -1.29 1.04 -8.33
CA MET A 55 -1.70 2.44 -8.35
C MET A 55 -0.50 3.30 -8.69
N GLY A 56 -0.70 4.28 -9.56
CA GLY A 56 0.36 5.19 -9.96
C GLY A 56 -0.16 6.54 -10.40
N LYS A 57 0.74 7.49 -10.54
CA LYS A 57 0.47 8.83 -11.10
C LYS A 57 1.51 9.18 -12.15
N PHE A 58 1.13 10.04 -13.10
CA PHE A 58 2.07 10.62 -14.05
C PHE A 58 2.50 12.01 -13.58
N GLU A 59 3.80 12.26 -13.69
CA GLU A 59 4.39 13.59 -13.59
C GLU A 59 5.25 13.79 -14.85
N GLY A 60 4.75 14.58 -15.79
CA GLY A 60 5.34 14.68 -17.13
C GLY A 60 5.45 13.31 -17.82
N PRO A 61 6.65 12.90 -18.30
CA PRO A 61 6.82 11.61 -18.99
C PRO A 61 6.97 10.41 -18.05
N PHE A 62 7.07 10.62 -16.74
CA PHE A 62 7.38 9.59 -15.76
C PHE A 62 6.12 9.04 -15.10
N LEU A 63 6.08 7.71 -14.95
CA LEU A 63 5.09 7.00 -14.16
C LEU A 63 5.69 6.65 -12.80
N TYR A 64 5.08 7.15 -11.73
CA TYR A 64 5.43 6.82 -10.37
C TYR A 64 4.43 5.82 -9.82
N ILE A 65 4.90 4.65 -9.43
CA ILE A 65 4.07 3.65 -8.73
C ILE A 65 3.98 4.07 -7.27
N VAL A 66 2.75 4.15 -6.78
CA VAL A 66 2.44 4.61 -5.41
C VAL A 66 2.26 3.42 -4.48
N ASP A 67 1.44 2.44 -4.87
CA ASP A 67 1.15 1.24 -4.08
C ASP A 67 0.42 0.19 -4.94
N ARG A 68 0.08 -0.95 -4.36
CA ARG A 68 -0.85 -1.90 -4.95
C ARG A 68 -2.27 -1.68 -4.42
N ILE A 69 -3.27 -1.84 -5.29
CA ILE A 69 -4.69 -1.68 -4.91
C ILE A 69 -5.04 -2.50 -3.66
N LYS A 70 -4.62 -3.77 -3.64
CA LYS A 70 -4.89 -4.71 -2.54
C LYS A 70 -4.10 -4.45 -1.25
N ASP A 71 -3.05 -3.63 -1.32
CA ASP A 71 -2.18 -3.33 -0.19
C ASP A 71 -2.48 -1.94 0.40
N MET A 72 -3.27 -1.11 -0.30
CA MET A 72 -3.77 0.16 0.23
C MET A 72 -4.76 -0.07 1.38
N VAL A 73 -4.73 0.81 2.36
CA VAL A 73 -5.68 0.80 3.47
C VAL A 73 -6.81 1.77 3.16
N ILE A 74 -8.06 1.31 3.26
CA ILE A 74 -9.25 2.11 3.01
C ILE A 74 -9.87 2.49 4.36
N ARG A 75 -9.53 3.68 4.85
CA ARG A 75 -9.99 4.17 6.14
C ARG A 75 -11.02 5.27 6.00
N GLY A 76 -12.28 4.97 6.31
CA GLY A 76 -13.37 5.96 6.23
C GLY A 76 -13.58 6.56 4.83
N GLY A 77 -13.27 5.80 3.77
CA GLY A 77 -13.33 6.24 2.38
C GLY A 77 -12.04 6.87 1.85
N GLU A 78 -11.05 7.13 2.71
CA GLU A 78 -9.73 7.63 2.30
C GLU A 78 -8.79 6.47 1.94
N ASN A 79 -8.11 6.60 0.81
CA ASN A 79 -7.11 5.64 0.36
C ASN A 79 -5.74 6.02 0.91
N ILE A 80 -5.13 5.14 1.71
CA ILE A 80 -3.83 5.36 2.32
C ILE A 80 -2.83 4.39 1.69
N ALA A 81 -1.80 4.92 1.05
CA ALA A 81 -0.68 4.15 0.54
C ALA A 81 0.25 3.78 1.69
N CYS A 82 0.40 2.47 1.96
CA CYS A 82 1.28 2.00 3.03
C CYS A 82 2.73 2.49 2.87
N PRO A 83 3.35 2.51 1.67
CA PRO A 83 4.72 2.98 1.50
C PRO A 83 4.94 4.44 1.90
N GLU A 84 3.94 5.31 1.71
CA GLU A 84 4.05 6.72 2.14
C GLU A 84 4.22 6.82 3.66
N VAL A 85 3.45 6.02 4.40
CA VAL A 85 3.51 5.99 5.87
C VAL A 85 4.77 5.26 6.35
N GLU A 86 5.13 4.14 5.71
CA GLU A 86 6.37 3.41 6.00
C GLU A 86 7.58 4.32 5.83
N ASN A 87 7.67 5.08 4.74
CA ASN A 87 8.76 6.04 4.51
C ASN A 87 8.83 7.12 5.59
N ALA A 88 7.68 7.68 5.99
CA ALA A 88 7.66 8.68 7.06
C ALA A 88 8.11 8.11 8.42
N ILE A 89 7.80 6.83 8.70
CA ILE A 89 8.28 6.12 9.89
C ILE A 89 9.79 5.87 9.81
N TYR A 90 10.31 5.45 8.64
CA TYR A 90 11.75 5.23 8.42
C TYR A 90 12.60 6.50 8.53
N ASP A 91 12.00 7.69 8.35
CA ASP A 91 12.71 8.95 8.59
C ASP A 91 13.07 9.16 10.08
N HIS A 92 12.49 8.38 11.00
CA HIS A 92 12.87 8.42 12.40
C HIS A 92 14.18 7.65 12.62
N PRO A 93 15.22 8.26 13.24
CA PRO A 93 16.54 7.66 13.34
C PRO A 93 16.59 6.35 14.11
N ASP A 94 15.66 6.14 15.04
CA ASP A 94 15.61 4.96 15.90
C ASP A 94 14.90 3.76 15.26
N VAL A 95 14.24 3.96 14.11
CA VAL A 95 13.54 2.88 13.42
C VAL A 95 14.53 2.06 12.59
N LEU A 96 14.52 0.75 12.78
CA LEU A 96 15.30 -0.20 11.98
C LEU A 96 14.43 -0.84 10.89
N GLU A 97 13.23 -1.33 11.27
CA GLU A 97 12.25 -1.91 10.34
C GLU A 97 10.85 -1.39 10.66
N ALA A 98 10.05 -1.16 9.62
CA ALA A 98 8.66 -0.77 9.75
C ALA A 98 7.82 -1.41 8.65
N SER A 99 6.63 -1.86 9.01
CA SER A 99 5.62 -2.32 8.06
C SER A 99 4.26 -1.78 8.44
N VAL A 100 3.57 -1.22 7.46
CA VAL A 100 2.25 -0.59 7.62
C VAL A 100 1.20 -1.42 6.88
N PHE A 101 0.04 -1.59 7.49
CA PHE A 101 -1.07 -2.37 6.94
C PHE A 101 -2.39 -1.99 7.61
N GLY A 102 -3.50 -2.35 6.97
CA GLY A 102 -4.85 -2.22 7.54
C GLY A 102 -5.28 -3.45 8.30
N ILE A 103 -6.07 -3.27 9.36
CA ILE A 103 -6.89 -4.31 9.97
C ILE A 103 -8.36 -3.87 9.95
N PRO A 104 -9.32 -4.81 9.91
CA PRO A 104 -10.74 -4.49 9.86
C PRO A 104 -11.19 -3.64 11.06
N ASP A 105 -12.06 -2.66 10.80
CA ASP A 105 -12.70 -1.80 11.80
C ASP A 105 -14.18 -1.62 11.43
N GLU A 106 -15.08 -1.78 12.41
CA GLU A 106 -16.54 -1.73 12.17
C GLU A 106 -17.03 -0.37 11.67
N ARG A 107 -16.38 0.72 12.07
CA ARG A 107 -16.82 2.09 11.76
C ARG A 107 -16.13 2.65 10.52
N LEU A 108 -14.85 2.36 10.35
CA LEU A 108 -14.02 2.98 9.31
C LEU A 108 -13.70 2.03 8.14
N GLY A 109 -14.19 0.78 8.20
CA GLY A 109 -13.82 -0.29 7.27
C GLY A 109 -12.47 -0.87 7.64
N GLU A 110 -11.43 -0.05 7.65
CA GLU A 110 -10.09 -0.43 8.14
C GLU A 110 -9.50 0.67 9.02
N ILE A 111 -8.61 0.28 9.92
CA ILE A 111 -7.71 1.18 10.64
C ILE A 111 -6.27 0.88 10.28
N LEU A 112 -5.46 1.93 10.27
CA LEU A 112 -4.05 1.84 9.94
C LEU A 112 -3.24 1.38 11.15
N CYS A 113 -2.41 0.34 10.94
CA CYS A 113 -1.53 -0.24 11.93
C CYS A 113 -0.08 -0.21 11.46
N SER A 114 0.85 -0.15 12.40
CA SER A 114 2.28 -0.31 12.12
C SER A 114 2.93 -1.28 13.09
N ALA A 115 3.72 -2.22 12.54
CA ALA A 115 4.67 -3.04 13.27
C ALA A 115 6.07 -2.44 13.06
N ILE A 116 6.80 -2.21 14.14
CA ILE A 116 8.08 -1.50 14.12
C ILE A 116 9.10 -2.29 14.92
N PHE A 117 10.31 -2.42 14.38
CA PHE A 117 11.47 -2.88 15.10
C PHE A 117 12.46 -1.73 15.24
N LEU A 118 12.85 -1.45 16.47
CA LEU A 118 13.71 -0.34 16.82
C LEU A 118 15.18 -0.73 16.83
N ARG A 119 16.05 0.26 16.74
CA ARG A 119 17.49 0.10 16.99
C ARG A 119 17.73 -0.14 18.47
N ASP A 120 18.81 -0.85 18.77
CA ASP A 120 19.21 -1.12 20.15
C ASP A 120 19.40 0.18 20.95
N GLY A 121 18.83 0.21 22.14
CA GLY A 121 18.91 1.35 23.06
C GLY A 121 17.93 2.48 22.79
N SER A 122 16.96 2.31 21.89
CA SER A 122 15.90 3.29 21.66
C SER A 122 14.80 3.21 22.70
N ASP A 123 14.36 4.38 23.19
CA ASP A 123 13.23 4.55 24.07
C ASP A 123 11.99 5.12 23.33
N LEU A 124 11.97 5.01 22.00
CA LEU A 124 10.87 5.54 21.19
C LEU A 124 9.57 4.85 21.57
N ASP A 125 8.60 5.64 21.98
CA ASP A 125 7.24 5.18 22.28
C ASP A 125 6.24 5.62 21.21
N LYS A 126 4.98 5.16 21.35
CA LYS A 126 3.91 5.47 20.42
C LYS A 126 3.60 6.98 20.35
N ASP A 127 3.62 7.67 21.49
CA ASP A 127 3.22 9.07 21.57
C ASP A 127 4.27 9.95 20.88
N SER A 128 5.55 9.71 21.15
CA SER A 128 6.68 10.37 20.50
C SER A 128 6.71 10.11 18.99
N LEU A 129 6.44 8.87 18.55
CA LEU A 129 6.32 8.54 17.13
C LEU A 129 5.13 9.26 16.49
N THR A 130 3.98 9.33 17.17
CA THR A 130 2.79 10.02 16.67
C THR A 130 3.05 11.51 16.50
N GLU A 131 3.70 12.16 17.46
CA GLU A 131 4.10 13.56 17.37
C GLU A 131 5.06 13.77 16.17
N PHE A 132 6.07 12.93 16.01
CA PHE A 132 7.00 13.00 14.89
C PHE A 132 6.27 12.89 13.53
N LEU A 133 5.33 11.93 13.40
CA LEU A 133 4.56 11.71 12.18
C LEU A 133 3.56 12.84 11.91
N SER A 134 3.02 13.51 12.93
CA SER A 134 2.06 14.60 12.76
C SER A 134 2.62 15.80 12.01
N ASN A 135 3.95 15.95 12.00
CA ASN A 135 4.64 16.97 11.25
C ASN A 135 4.87 16.60 9.76
N LYS A 136 4.59 15.35 9.38
CA LYS A 136 4.90 14.81 8.04
C LYS A 136 3.67 14.31 7.30
N LEU A 137 2.67 13.83 8.02
CA LEU A 137 1.51 13.15 7.47
C LEU A 137 0.20 13.83 7.89
N ALA A 138 -0.82 13.72 7.04
CA ALA A 138 -2.18 14.08 7.43
C ALA A 138 -2.67 13.16 8.57
N ALA A 139 -3.49 13.67 9.46
CA ALA A 139 -3.92 12.97 10.68
C ALA A 139 -4.56 11.59 10.41
N PHE A 140 -5.30 11.43 9.30
CA PHE A 140 -5.92 10.15 8.95
C PHE A 140 -4.90 9.09 8.50
N LYS A 141 -3.67 9.48 8.12
CA LYS A 141 -2.55 8.60 7.71
C LYS A 141 -1.67 8.17 8.88
N ILE A 142 -1.90 8.69 10.09
CA ILE A 142 -1.13 8.28 11.26
C ILE A 142 -1.66 6.94 11.77
N PRO A 143 -0.78 5.93 12.00
CA PRO A 143 -1.20 4.63 12.52
C PRO A 143 -1.88 4.75 13.88
N VAL A 144 -3.07 4.14 14.01
CA VAL A 144 -3.84 4.13 15.25
C VAL A 144 -3.30 3.10 16.24
N VAL A 145 -2.88 1.96 15.71
CA VAL A 145 -2.26 0.88 16.48
C VAL A 145 -0.81 0.76 16.07
N VAL A 146 0.08 0.93 17.04
CA VAL A 146 1.53 0.75 16.86
C VAL A 146 1.99 -0.35 17.81
N LYS A 147 2.67 -1.36 17.30
CA LYS A 147 3.36 -2.37 18.13
C LYS A 147 4.85 -2.33 17.81
N PHE A 148 5.65 -2.16 18.85
CA PHE A 148 7.09 -2.33 18.79
C PHE A 148 7.39 -3.81 19.06
N LEU A 149 8.16 -4.43 18.17
CA LEU A 149 8.52 -5.85 18.27
C LEU A 149 9.94 -5.99 18.85
N ASP A 150 10.15 -7.06 19.61
CA ASP A 150 11.45 -7.36 20.24
C ASP A 150 12.45 -8.00 19.27
N SER A 151 12.04 -8.23 18.03
CA SER A 151 12.84 -8.84 16.96
C SER A 151 12.44 -8.34 15.59
N ASN A 152 13.27 -8.65 14.58
CA ASN A 152 12.98 -8.33 13.18
C ASN A 152 11.57 -8.77 12.76
N LEU A 153 10.96 -8.01 11.87
CA LEU A 153 9.65 -8.32 11.32
C LEU A 153 9.68 -9.62 10.51
N PRO A 154 8.62 -10.44 10.56
CA PRO A 154 8.56 -11.67 9.79
C PRO A 154 8.64 -11.40 8.28
N LEU A 155 9.38 -12.26 7.58
CA LEU A 155 9.57 -12.19 6.13
C LEU A 155 8.97 -13.41 5.44
N VAL A 156 8.39 -13.21 4.26
CA VAL A 156 8.09 -14.30 3.32
C VAL A 156 9.36 -14.75 2.59
N ALA A 157 9.30 -15.89 1.90
CA ALA A 157 10.45 -16.47 1.19
C ALA A 157 11.10 -15.53 0.15
N SER A 158 10.38 -14.54 -0.33
CA SER A 158 10.91 -13.53 -1.26
C SER A 158 11.67 -12.37 -0.59
N GLY A 159 11.81 -12.38 0.75
CA GLY A 159 12.46 -11.32 1.53
C GLY A 159 11.60 -10.08 1.80
N LYS A 160 10.31 -10.11 1.47
CA LYS A 160 9.35 -9.05 1.81
C LYS A 160 8.73 -9.31 3.18
N PHE A 161 8.30 -8.26 3.87
CA PHE A 161 7.56 -8.40 5.13
C PHE A 161 6.28 -9.22 4.92
N ASP A 162 6.03 -10.16 5.83
CA ASP A 162 4.83 -11.00 5.85
C ASP A 162 3.66 -10.23 6.49
N LYS A 163 3.06 -9.31 5.69
CA LYS A 163 1.89 -8.52 6.14
C LYS A 163 0.71 -9.39 6.62
N PRO A 164 0.38 -10.54 6.00
CA PRO A 164 -0.60 -11.47 6.54
C PRO A 164 -0.29 -11.95 7.96
N ALA A 165 0.95 -12.37 8.24
CA ALA A 165 1.36 -12.78 9.57
C ALA A 165 1.28 -11.63 10.58
N LEU A 166 1.72 -10.44 10.18
CA LEU A 166 1.62 -9.23 11.00
C LEU A 166 0.15 -8.87 11.32
N ARG A 167 -0.75 -8.88 10.32
CA ARG A 167 -2.18 -8.64 10.54
C ARG A 167 -2.77 -9.61 11.57
N LYS A 168 -2.46 -10.90 11.43
CA LYS A 168 -2.91 -11.93 12.38
C LYS A 168 -2.45 -11.63 13.80
N MET A 169 -1.19 -11.28 13.98
CA MET A 169 -0.61 -10.89 15.28
C MET A 169 -1.30 -9.67 15.92
N PHE A 170 -1.84 -8.75 15.10
CA PHE A 170 -2.53 -7.55 15.59
C PHE A 170 -4.00 -7.79 15.91
N ILE A 171 -4.63 -8.78 15.29
CA ILE A 171 -6.04 -9.14 15.51
C ILE A 171 -6.18 -10.09 16.72
N GLU A 172 -5.26 -11.03 16.89
CA GLU A 172 -5.33 -12.09 17.91
C GLU A 172 -4.65 -11.70 19.26
N GLY A 173 -3.81 -10.69 19.28
CA GLY A 173 -3.05 -10.21 20.47
C GLY A 173 -3.50 -8.87 20.94
#